data_a7f6543d488d94f160246c37a54f1e29
#
_entry.id   a7f6543d488d94f160246c37a54f1e29
#
_cell.length_a   1.000
_cell.length_b   1.000
_cell.length_c   1.000
_cell.angle_alpha   90.00
_cell.angle_beta   90.00
_cell.angle_gamma   90.00
#
_symmetry.space_group_name_H-M   'P 1'
#
loop_
_entity.id
_entity.type
_entity.pdbx_description
1 polymer ?
#
loop_
_entity_poly.entity_id
_entity_poly.type
_entity_poly.pdbx_seq_one_letter_code
_entity_poly.pdbx_strand_id
1 'polypeptide(L)'
;MLSGGEVDRKRVGEIVFADRGELAWLEALLHPRVVDEQARWRTEQTAPLAVVEVPLLYETGGEARFDAVVVITASEEVRRARTEVADIMERQGRLLSDDEKAGKADFVYVNDGSLEDLDAFVRSVVQRLAP
;
A
#
# COMPACT_ATOMS: atom_id res chain seq x y z
N MET A 1 11.35 20.09 -13.38
CA MET A 1 10.60 19.23 -12.45
C MET A 1 9.97 19.96 -11.27
N LEU A 2 10.24 21.21 -11.04
CA LEU A 2 9.53 22.03 -10.06
C LEU A 2 8.54 22.95 -10.80
N SER A 3 7.30 23.00 -10.34
CA SER A 3 6.30 23.95 -10.75
C SER A 3 5.93 24.80 -9.54
N GLY A 4 6.24 26.11 -9.58
CA GLY A 4 5.99 27.01 -8.45
C GLY A 4 6.67 26.68 -7.12
N GLY A 5 7.80 25.95 -7.15
CA GLY A 5 8.53 25.51 -5.96
C GLY A 5 8.11 24.12 -5.42
N GLU A 6 7.06 23.53 -5.96
CA GLU A 6 6.59 22.18 -5.62
C GLU A 6 6.99 21.14 -6.67
N VAL A 7 7.08 19.87 -6.25
CA VAL A 7 7.39 18.76 -7.16
C VAL A 7 6.19 18.49 -8.06
N ASP A 8 6.38 18.60 -9.36
CA ASP A 8 5.39 18.18 -10.37
C ASP A 8 5.36 16.64 -10.46
N ARG A 9 4.49 16.04 -9.67
CA ARG A 9 4.36 14.57 -9.57
C ARG A 9 3.97 13.92 -10.89
N LYS A 10 3.16 14.59 -11.70
CA LYS A 10 2.74 14.07 -13.01
C LYS A 10 3.94 13.95 -13.94
N ARG A 11 4.73 15.00 -14.04
CA ARG A 11 5.93 15.01 -14.88
C ARG A 11 7.01 14.04 -14.39
N VAL A 12 7.18 13.91 -13.07
CA VAL A 12 8.07 12.88 -12.49
C VAL A 12 7.56 11.49 -12.88
N GLY A 13 6.27 11.21 -12.74
CA GLY A 13 5.66 9.95 -13.14
C GLY A 13 5.88 9.62 -14.62
N GLU A 14 5.67 10.58 -15.52
CA GLU A 14 5.90 10.41 -16.96
C GLU A 14 7.34 9.96 -17.27
N ILE A 15 8.32 10.48 -16.53
CA ILE A 15 9.74 10.14 -16.71
C ILE A 15 10.03 8.74 -16.15
N VAL A 16 9.72 8.51 -14.88
CA VAL A 16 10.13 7.28 -14.19
C VAL A 16 9.37 6.04 -14.66
N PHE A 17 8.14 6.20 -15.16
CA PHE A 17 7.40 5.06 -15.74
C PHE A 17 7.82 4.76 -17.18
N ALA A 18 8.45 5.71 -17.88
CA ALA A 18 9.01 5.47 -19.19
C ALA A 18 10.40 4.80 -19.14
N ASP A 19 11.15 4.93 -18.05
CA ASP A 19 12.49 4.39 -17.89
C ASP A 19 12.65 3.64 -16.56
N ARG A 20 12.95 2.33 -16.66
CA ARG A 20 13.13 1.47 -15.49
C ARG A 20 14.33 1.86 -14.60
N GLY A 21 15.37 2.44 -15.18
CA GLY A 21 16.54 2.92 -14.46
C GLY A 21 16.20 4.13 -13.59
N GLU A 22 15.46 5.08 -14.16
CA GLU A 22 14.97 6.26 -13.44
C GLU A 22 14.01 5.88 -12.31
N LEU A 23 13.11 4.92 -12.56
CA LEU A 23 12.22 4.40 -11.52
C LEU A 23 13.02 3.75 -10.38
N ALA A 24 13.96 2.87 -10.71
CA ALA A 24 14.78 2.20 -9.70
C ALA A 24 15.64 3.18 -8.89
N TRP A 25 16.18 4.21 -9.53
CA TRP A 25 16.90 5.28 -8.86
C TRP A 25 16.01 6.05 -7.87
N LEU A 26 14.80 6.42 -8.30
CA LEU A 26 13.84 7.13 -7.46
C LEU A 26 13.40 6.28 -6.27
N GLU A 27 13.10 5.01 -6.51
CA GLU A 27 12.76 4.03 -5.46
C GLU A 27 13.89 3.90 -4.44
N ALA A 28 15.13 3.71 -4.89
CA ALA A 28 16.30 3.61 -4.01
C ALA A 28 16.53 4.88 -3.18
N LEU A 29 16.17 6.03 -3.70
CA LEU A 29 16.25 7.31 -2.98
C LEU A 29 15.15 7.47 -1.94
N LEU A 30 13.91 7.04 -2.26
CA LEU A 30 12.73 7.32 -1.43
C LEU A 30 12.46 6.23 -0.39
N HIS A 31 12.67 4.95 -0.71
CA HIS A 31 12.32 3.85 0.19
C HIS A 31 12.97 3.98 1.58
N PRO A 32 14.29 4.25 1.71
CA PRO A 32 14.90 4.42 3.03
C PRO A 32 14.26 5.55 3.83
N ARG A 33 13.97 6.68 3.17
CA ARG A 33 13.35 7.84 3.81
C ARG A 33 11.94 7.58 4.29
N VAL A 34 11.14 6.84 3.51
CA VAL A 34 9.79 6.44 3.90
C VAL A 34 9.85 5.48 5.09
N VAL A 35 10.78 4.52 5.08
CA VAL A 35 10.97 3.58 6.21
C VAL A 35 11.37 4.32 7.50
N ASP A 36 12.31 5.23 7.42
CA ASP A 36 12.76 6.04 8.56
C ASP A 36 11.62 6.91 9.11
N GLU A 37 10.84 7.53 8.22
CA GLU A 37 9.69 8.34 8.61
C GLU A 37 8.59 7.51 9.28
N GLN A 38 8.28 6.33 8.74
CA GLN A 38 7.35 5.40 9.38
C GLN A 38 7.83 4.94 10.75
N ALA A 39 9.13 4.64 10.89
CA ALA A 39 9.71 4.23 12.16
C ALA A 39 9.62 5.36 13.20
N ARG A 40 9.94 6.59 12.80
CA ARG A 40 9.80 7.78 13.64
C ARG A 40 8.36 8.00 14.07
N TRP A 41 7.43 8.03 13.10
CA TRP A 41 6.01 8.19 13.36
C TRP A 41 5.49 7.14 14.36
N ARG A 42 5.91 5.87 14.21
CA ARG A 42 5.50 4.79 15.12
C ARG A 42 5.94 5.05 16.56
N THR A 43 7.13 5.61 16.79
CA THR A 43 7.60 5.91 18.15
C THR A 43 6.81 7.04 18.84
N GLU A 44 6.12 7.87 18.07
CA GLU A 44 5.30 8.99 18.57
C GLU A 44 3.86 8.53 18.92
N GLN A 45 3.47 7.29 18.51
CA GLN A 45 2.13 6.79 18.77
C GLN A 45 2.00 6.29 20.20
N THR A 46 0.90 6.68 20.84
CA THR A 46 0.52 6.22 22.18
C THR A 46 -0.69 5.29 22.17
N ALA A 47 -1.33 5.13 21.01
CA ALA A 47 -2.45 4.21 20.84
C ALA A 47 -1.98 2.74 20.94
N PRO A 48 -2.82 1.83 21.47
CA PRO A 48 -2.46 0.42 21.57
C PRO A 48 -2.35 -0.27 20.18
N LEU A 49 -2.96 0.31 19.16
CA LEU A 49 -2.92 -0.15 17.78
C LEU A 49 -2.62 1.03 16.85
N ALA A 50 -1.62 0.87 15.98
CA ALA A 50 -1.30 1.81 14.93
C ALA A 50 -1.37 1.11 13.57
N VAL A 51 -1.96 1.74 12.58
CA VAL A 51 -2.16 1.19 11.24
C VAL A 51 -1.40 2.03 10.22
N VAL A 52 -0.68 1.35 9.33
CA VAL A 52 0.05 2.00 8.23
C VAL A 52 -0.35 1.34 6.92
N GLU A 53 -0.72 2.14 5.93
CA GLU A 53 -0.98 1.67 4.57
C GLU A 53 0.34 1.62 3.78
N VAL A 54 0.68 0.44 3.25
CA VAL A 54 1.90 0.22 2.47
C VAL A 54 1.55 -0.50 1.17
N PRO A 55 1.47 0.20 0.03
CA PRO A 55 1.03 -0.39 -1.24
C PRO A 55 1.91 -1.54 -1.76
N LEU A 56 3.23 -1.46 -1.55
CA LEU A 56 4.23 -2.42 -2.05
C LEU A 56 4.91 -3.19 -0.91
N LEU A 57 4.15 -3.60 0.10
CA LEU A 57 4.69 -4.20 1.32
C LEU A 57 5.51 -5.46 1.04
N TYR A 58 4.92 -6.42 0.36
CA TYR A 58 5.55 -7.71 0.07
C TYR A 58 6.60 -7.62 -1.04
N GLU A 59 6.38 -6.75 -2.03
CA GLU A 59 7.33 -6.51 -3.12
C GLU A 59 8.66 -5.94 -2.63
N THR A 60 8.63 -5.22 -1.51
CA THR A 60 9.82 -4.63 -0.88
C THR A 60 10.34 -5.41 0.32
N GLY A 61 9.70 -6.55 0.66
CA GLY A 61 10.08 -7.37 1.83
C GLY A 61 9.86 -6.63 3.16
N GLY A 62 8.87 -5.75 3.20
CA GLY A 62 8.62 -4.87 4.35
C GLY A 62 7.77 -5.48 5.45
N GLU A 63 7.18 -6.66 5.23
CA GLU A 63 6.22 -7.29 6.14
C GLU A 63 6.80 -7.61 7.52
N ALA A 64 8.08 -7.97 7.60
CA ALA A 64 8.76 -8.28 8.85
C ALA A 64 8.85 -7.10 9.85
N ARG A 65 8.47 -5.90 9.43
CA ARG A 65 8.45 -4.70 10.28
C ARG A 65 7.14 -4.51 11.04
N PHE A 66 6.14 -5.35 10.78
CA PHE A 66 4.79 -5.24 11.33
C PHE A 66 4.44 -6.48 12.14
N ASP A 67 3.64 -6.30 13.18
CA ASP A 67 3.17 -7.39 14.04
C ASP A 67 2.06 -8.21 13.37
N ALA A 68 1.31 -7.59 12.45
CA ALA A 68 0.30 -8.24 11.63
C ALA A 68 0.11 -7.50 10.31
N VAL A 69 -0.30 -8.22 9.28
CA VAL A 69 -0.60 -7.70 7.96
C VAL A 69 -2.04 -8.00 7.59
N VAL A 70 -2.75 -6.95 7.19
CA VAL A 70 -4.11 -7.03 6.64
C VAL A 70 -4.02 -6.78 5.13
N VAL A 71 -4.49 -7.71 4.33
CA VAL A 71 -4.64 -7.53 2.88
C VAL A 71 -6.10 -7.31 2.55
N ILE A 72 -6.37 -6.21 1.86
CA ILE A 72 -7.70 -5.89 1.34
C ILE A 72 -7.63 -5.95 -0.18
N THR A 73 -8.47 -6.79 -0.76
CA THR A 73 -8.62 -6.91 -2.21
C THR A 73 -10.02 -6.49 -2.64
N ALA A 74 -10.25 -6.42 -3.94
CA ALA A 74 -11.57 -6.30 -4.52
C ALA A 74 -11.57 -6.98 -5.89
N SER A 75 -12.72 -7.47 -6.35
CA SER A 75 -12.84 -8.00 -7.70
C SER A 75 -12.47 -6.93 -8.75
N GLU A 76 -12.03 -7.39 -9.90
CA GLU A 76 -11.65 -6.48 -10.99
C GLU A 76 -12.83 -5.59 -11.43
N GLU A 77 -14.04 -6.15 -11.42
CA GLU A 77 -15.28 -5.43 -11.74
C GLU A 77 -15.50 -4.26 -10.77
N VAL A 78 -15.39 -4.53 -9.45
CA VAL A 78 -15.55 -3.51 -8.41
C VAL A 78 -14.45 -2.47 -8.47
N ARG A 79 -13.20 -2.87 -8.73
CA ARG A 79 -12.08 -1.94 -8.91
C ARG A 79 -12.31 -1.01 -10.08
N ARG A 80 -12.72 -1.53 -11.24
CA ARG A 80 -13.04 -0.73 -12.43
C ARG A 80 -14.19 0.25 -12.20
N ALA A 81 -15.22 -0.18 -11.45
CA ALA A 81 -16.34 0.71 -11.12
C ALA A 81 -15.95 1.85 -10.17
N ARG A 82 -14.93 1.65 -9.32
CA ARG A 82 -14.51 2.63 -8.30
C ARG A 82 -13.39 3.57 -8.74
N THR A 83 -12.63 3.24 -9.77
CA THR A 83 -11.46 4.05 -10.17
C THR A 83 -11.11 3.90 -11.64
N GLU A 84 -10.80 5.02 -12.28
CA GLU A 84 -10.27 5.08 -13.65
C GLU A 84 -8.75 4.79 -13.70
N VAL A 85 -8.08 4.74 -12.54
CA VAL A 85 -6.61 4.67 -12.42
C VAL A 85 -6.07 3.24 -12.31
N ALA A 86 -6.93 2.22 -12.22
CA ALA A 86 -6.55 0.81 -12.01
C ALA A 86 -5.53 0.26 -13.03
N ASP A 87 -5.45 0.88 -14.20
CA ASP A 87 -4.70 0.39 -15.36
C ASP A 87 -3.17 0.64 -15.28
N ILE A 88 -2.71 1.53 -14.40
CA ILE A 88 -1.30 1.96 -14.37
C ILE A 88 -0.43 0.99 -13.56
N MET A 89 -0.95 0.43 -12.49
CA MET A 89 -0.16 -0.45 -11.62
C MET A 89 -0.07 -1.89 -12.14
N GLU A 90 -1.09 -2.39 -12.83
CA GLU A 90 -1.06 -3.72 -13.48
C GLU A 90 -0.02 -3.83 -14.60
N ARG A 91 0.27 -2.73 -15.30
CA ARG A 91 1.22 -2.71 -16.43
C ARG A 91 2.69 -2.93 -16.04
N GLN A 92 3.03 -2.90 -14.78
CA GLN A 92 4.44 -2.93 -14.37
C GLN A 92 5.05 -4.33 -14.19
N GLY A 93 4.27 -5.42 -14.26
CA GLY A 93 4.78 -6.80 -14.22
C GLY A 93 5.64 -7.15 -12.98
N ARG A 94 5.65 -6.28 -11.97
CA ARG A 94 6.43 -6.40 -10.73
C ARG A 94 5.57 -6.63 -9.49
N LEU A 95 4.25 -6.52 -9.65
CA LEU A 95 3.32 -6.66 -8.54
C LEU A 95 3.02 -8.12 -8.29
N LEU A 96 3.07 -8.52 -7.03
CA LEU A 96 2.50 -9.79 -6.61
C LEU A 96 0.98 -9.77 -6.86
N SER A 97 0.43 -10.90 -7.27
CA SER A 97 -1.01 -11.05 -7.42
C SER A 97 -1.74 -10.90 -6.08
N ASP A 98 -3.03 -10.58 -6.14
CA ASP A 98 -3.86 -10.49 -4.94
C ASP A 98 -3.87 -11.82 -4.17
N ASP A 99 -3.88 -12.96 -4.87
CA ASP A 99 -3.84 -14.29 -4.25
C ASP A 99 -2.51 -14.58 -3.54
N GLU A 100 -1.38 -14.17 -4.13
CA GLU A 100 -0.07 -14.29 -3.49
C GLU A 100 0.05 -13.44 -2.23
N LYS A 101 -0.49 -12.21 -2.26
CA LYS A 101 -0.53 -11.33 -1.09
C LYS A 101 -1.46 -11.87 -0.01
N ALA A 102 -2.65 -12.32 -0.40
CA ALA A 102 -3.63 -12.93 0.51
C ALA A 102 -3.07 -14.17 1.21
N GLY A 103 -2.32 -15.01 0.47
CA GLY A 103 -1.69 -16.21 1.03
C GLY A 103 -0.60 -15.95 2.08
N LYS A 104 -0.10 -14.71 2.19
CA LYS A 104 0.93 -14.30 3.15
C LYS A 104 0.40 -13.46 4.31
N ALA A 105 -0.85 -13.00 4.23
CA ALA A 105 -1.43 -12.08 5.20
C ALA A 105 -2.00 -12.80 6.42
N ASP A 106 -2.01 -12.13 7.56
CA ASP A 106 -2.66 -12.61 8.80
C ASP A 106 -4.19 -12.45 8.71
N PHE A 107 -4.65 -11.43 7.99
CA PHE A 107 -6.06 -11.15 7.74
C PHE A 107 -6.29 -10.78 6.29
N VAL A 108 -7.36 -11.29 5.70
CA VAL A 108 -7.75 -11.00 4.31
C VAL A 108 -9.20 -10.59 4.25
N TYR A 109 -9.49 -9.55 3.47
CA TYR A 109 -10.85 -9.10 3.18
C TYR A 109 -11.03 -8.80 1.70
N VAL A 110 -12.08 -9.36 1.11
CA VAL A 110 -12.52 -9.03 -0.25
C VAL A 110 -13.59 -7.94 -0.17
N ASN A 111 -13.24 -6.73 -0.55
CA ASN A 111 -14.09 -5.54 -0.39
C ASN A 111 -15.06 -5.35 -1.56
N ASP A 112 -15.89 -6.35 -1.78
CA ASP A 112 -16.95 -6.35 -2.82
C ASP A 112 -18.35 -6.12 -2.25
N GLY A 113 -18.46 -6.11 -0.90
CA GLY A 113 -19.71 -5.95 -0.18
C GLY A 113 -20.03 -4.53 0.24
N SER A 114 -20.84 -4.43 1.28
CA SER A 114 -21.30 -3.17 1.87
C SER A 114 -20.26 -2.53 2.80
N LEU A 115 -20.48 -1.27 3.18
CA LEU A 115 -19.67 -0.62 4.22
C LEU A 115 -19.87 -1.26 5.60
N GLU A 116 -21.06 -1.80 5.86
CA GLU A 116 -21.37 -2.53 7.09
C GLU A 116 -20.54 -3.81 7.21
N ASP A 117 -20.35 -4.54 6.11
CA ASP A 117 -19.50 -5.74 6.07
C ASP A 117 -18.04 -5.39 6.32
N LEU A 118 -17.56 -4.31 5.71
CA LEU A 118 -16.20 -3.80 5.94
C LEU A 118 -16.01 -3.37 7.40
N ASP A 119 -16.96 -2.65 7.99
CA ASP A 119 -16.91 -2.22 9.39
C ASP A 119 -16.88 -3.43 10.34
N ALA A 120 -17.71 -4.45 10.08
CA ALA A 120 -17.71 -5.69 10.85
C ALA A 120 -16.36 -6.41 10.78
N PHE A 121 -15.75 -6.48 9.60
CA PHE A 121 -14.40 -7.03 9.43
C PHE A 121 -13.38 -6.24 10.23
N VAL A 122 -13.34 -4.91 10.08
CA VAL A 122 -12.41 -4.04 10.80
C VAL A 122 -12.52 -4.21 12.30
N ARG A 123 -13.75 -4.24 12.85
CA ARG A 123 -13.98 -4.51 14.28
C ARG A 123 -13.40 -5.85 14.71
N SER A 124 -13.56 -6.90 13.91
CA SER A 124 -13.03 -8.22 14.22
C SER A 124 -11.50 -8.23 14.26
N VAL A 125 -10.83 -7.52 13.33
CA VAL A 125 -9.38 -7.37 13.32
C VAL A 125 -8.90 -6.61 14.55
N VAL A 126 -9.52 -5.46 14.86
CA VAL A 126 -9.18 -4.66 16.05
C VAL A 126 -9.33 -5.47 17.33
N GLN A 127 -10.42 -6.24 17.49
CA GLN A 127 -10.63 -7.08 18.67
C GLN A 127 -9.56 -8.18 18.83
N ARG A 128 -8.98 -8.67 17.73
CA ARG A 128 -7.93 -9.70 17.77
C ARG A 128 -6.54 -9.14 18.03
N LEU A 129 -6.29 -7.92 17.58
CA LEU A 129 -4.98 -7.28 17.66
C LEU A 129 -4.83 -6.33 18.84
N ALA A 130 -5.93 -5.74 19.31
CA ALA A 130 -5.90 -4.90 20.50
C ALA A 130 -5.68 -5.78 21.74
N PRO A 131 -4.77 -5.37 22.63
CA PRO A 131 -4.49 -6.08 23.88
C PRO A 131 -5.67 -6.05 24.87
#